data_2b34dfebc98ef4859f46a71be26144c1
#
_entry.id   2b34dfebc98ef4859f46a71be26144c1
#
_cell.length_a   1.000
_cell.length_b   1.000
_cell.length_c   1.000
_cell.angle_alpha   90.00
_cell.angle_beta   90.00
_cell.angle_gamma   90.00
#
_symmetry.space_group_name_H-M   'P 1'
#
loop_
_entity.id
_entity.type
_entity.pdbx_description
1 polymer ?
#
loop_
_entity_poly.entity_id
_entity_poly.type
_entity_poly.pdbx_seq_one_letter_code
_entity_poly.pdbx_strand_id
1 'polypeptide(L)'
;MAACRRTGGFTLLELLLVLAIIGVAAALAAPSITAGLEGLRARSAVRTLKAGLEDARIRAVRDRAVHYAVYTGGVLAIRDGIGTVKEVALPQGNGEVRRAEAAFYPAGTSSPAEFDVQYGEAAYRLVLDGSGRLKVEAAGE
;
A
#
# COMPACT_ATOMS: atom_id res chain seq x y z
N MET A 1 -34.23 44.87 40.75
CA MET A 1 -34.79 44.26 39.54
C MET A 1 -33.85 43.17 39.05
N ALA A 2 -34.19 41.93 39.30
CA ALA A 2 -33.38 40.78 38.84
C ALA A 2 -33.89 40.33 37.47
N ALA A 3 -33.02 40.44 36.48
CA ALA A 3 -33.28 39.95 35.11
C ALA A 3 -33.26 38.42 35.11
N CYS A 4 -34.41 37.80 34.96
CA CYS A 4 -34.55 36.36 34.80
C CYS A 4 -33.97 35.98 33.44
N ARG A 5 -32.74 35.38 33.39
CA ARG A 5 -32.18 34.75 32.19
C ARG A 5 -33.01 33.51 31.86
N ARG A 6 -33.80 33.58 30.81
CA ARG A 6 -34.44 32.42 30.21
C ARG A 6 -33.34 31.49 29.67
N THR A 7 -33.08 30.39 30.34
CA THR A 7 -32.33 29.25 29.81
C THR A 7 -33.23 28.52 28.83
N GLY A 8 -33.09 28.86 27.56
CA GLY A 8 -33.78 28.09 26.51
C GLY A 8 -33.13 26.68 26.44
N GLY A 9 -33.92 25.68 26.80
CA GLY A 9 -33.53 24.27 26.58
C GLY A 9 -33.63 23.90 25.10
N PHE A 10 -32.77 23.05 24.61
CA PHE A 10 -32.87 22.46 23.26
C PHE A 10 -34.14 21.68 23.12
N THR A 11 -34.84 21.86 22.01
CA THR A 11 -36.03 21.07 21.70
C THR A 11 -35.62 19.71 21.14
N LEU A 12 -36.44 18.67 21.39
CA LEU A 12 -36.21 17.32 20.86
C LEU A 12 -36.15 17.32 19.33
N LEU A 13 -36.93 18.19 18.69
CA LEU A 13 -36.96 18.39 17.24
C LEU A 13 -35.61 18.97 16.73
N GLU A 14 -35.03 19.91 17.44
CA GLU A 14 -33.75 20.52 17.08
C GLU A 14 -32.60 19.49 17.15
N LEU A 15 -32.62 18.62 18.17
CA LEU A 15 -31.66 17.54 18.30
C LEU A 15 -31.83 16.51 17.15
N LEU A 16 -33.06 16.17 16.79
CA LEU A 16 -33.33 15.29 15.65
C LEU A 16 -32.83 15.89 14.32
N LEU A 17 -33.08 17.20 14.13
CA LEU A 17 -32.63 17.88 12.92
C LEU A 17 -31.08 17.89 12.82
N VAL A 18 -30.40 18.17 13.92
CA VAL A 18 -28.93 18.16 13.96
C VAL A 18 -28.39 16.78 13.66
N LEU A 19 -28.97 15.71 14.25
CA LEU A 19 -28.55 14.33 13.96
C LEU A 19 -28.80 13.95 12.50
N ALA A 20 -29.91 14.39 11.91
CA ALA A 20 -30.19 14.15 10.50
C ALA A 20 -29.17 14.83 9.59
N ILE A 21 -28.80 16.08 9.86
CA ILE A 21 -27.78 16.82 9.10
C ILE A 21 -26.42 16.15 9.22
N ILE A 22 -26.01 15.75 10.44
CA ILE A 22 -24.74 15.04 10.67
C ILE A 22 -24.75 13.70 9.93
N GLY A 23 -25.84 12.95 9.96
CA GLY A 23 -26.00 11.68 9.26
C GLY A 23 -25.83 11.82 7.74
N VAL A 24 -26.44 12.83 7.13
CA VAL A 24 -26.29 13.12 5.70
C VAL A 24 -24.84 13.54 5.38
N ALA A 25 -24.25 14.43 6.17
CA ALA A 25 -22.88 14.87 5.98
C ALA A 25 -21.88 13.70 6.07
N ALA A 26 -22.05 12.81 7.05
CA ALA A 26 -21.23 11.63 7.22
C ALA A 26 -21.37 10.65 6.04
N ALA A 27 -22.58 10.46 5.53
CA ALA A 27 -22.85 9.59 4.38
C ALA A 27 -22.13 10.08 3.09
N LEU A 28 -22.05 11.39 2.91
CA LEU A 28 -21.37 12.00 1.75
C LEU A 28 -19.82 11.98 1.90
N ALA A 29 -19.32 12.03 3.12
CA ALA A 29 -17.88 12.05 3.39
C ALA A 29 -17.24 10.64 3.35
N ALA A 30 -17.99 9.59 3.64
CA ALA A 30 -17.46 8.23 3.76
C ALA A 30 -16.69 7.73 2.50
N PRO A 31 -17.19 7.87 1.26
CA PRO A 31 -16.50 7.35 0.08
C PRO A 31 -15.16 8.04 -0.19
N SER A 32 -15.02 9.33 0.10
CA SER A 32 -13.77 10.06 -0.12
C SER A 32 -12.66 9.65 0.86
N ILE A 33 -13.01 9.26 2.07
CA ILE A 33 -12.06 8.79 3.09
C ILE A 33 -11.51 7.42 2.69
N THR A 34 -12.35 6.51 2.22
CA THR A 34 -11.90 5.16 1.80
C THR A 34 -10.95 5.22 0.61
N ALA A 35 -11.25 6.01 -0.41
CA ALA A 35 -10.38 6.21 -1.57
C ALA A 35 -9.02 6.80 -1.16
N GLY A 36 -9.00 7.77 -0.24
CA GLY A 36 -7.78 8.34 0.31
C GLY A 36 -6.91 7.31 1.04
N LEU A 37 -7.52 6.44 1.84
CA LEU A 37 -6.82 5.36 2.54
C LEU A 37 -6.24 4.31 1.58
N GLU A 38 -6.95 3.95 0.53
CA GLU A 38 -6.47 3.01 -0.49
C GLU A 38 -5.26 3.57 -1.23
N GLY A 39 -5.27 4.84 -1.60
CA GLY A 39 -4.12 5.51 -2.20
C GLY A 39 -2.89 5.54 -1.27
N LEU A 40 -3.07 5.76 0.02
CA LEU A 40 -1.98 5.69 1.01
C LEU A 40 -1.43 4.26 1.16
N ARG A 41 -2.31 3.24 1.19
CA ARG A 41 -1.91 1.84 1.26
C ARG A 41 -1.13 1.43 0.02
N ALA A 42 -1.59 1.81 -1.18
CA ALA A 42 -0.89 1.54 -2.43
C ALA A 42 0.52 2.12 -2.44
N ARG A 43 0.68 3.40 -2.06
CA ARG A 43 1.99 4.05 -1.96
C ARG A 43 2.90 3.39 -0.92
N SER A 44 2.35 2.98 0.21
CA SER A 44 3.08 2.25 1.25
C SER A 44 3.54 0.89 0.74
N ALA A 45 2.68 0.14 0.05
CA ALA A 45 3.01 -1.14 -0.56
C ALA A 45 4.14 -1.02 -1.59
N VAL A 46 4.06 -0.02 -2.48
CA VAL A 46 5.12 0.28 -3.46
C VAL A 46 6.46 0.58 -2.79
N ARG A 47 6.48 1.39 -1.73
CA ARG A 47 7.70 1.70 -0.97
C ARG A 47 8.29 0.45 -0.31
N THR A 48 7.45 -0.36 0.31
CA THR A 48 7.85 -1.60 0.98
C THR A 48 8.40 -2.61 -0.05
N LEU A 49 7.73 -2.77 -1.18
CA LEU A 49 8.17 -3.64 -2.26
C LEU A 49 9.51 -3.18 -2.84
N LYS A 50 9.65 -1.89 -3.12
CA LYS A 50 10.90 -1.29 -3.60
C LYS A 50 12.05 -1.56 -2.63
N ALA A 51 11.86 -1.29 -1.34
CA ALA A 51 12.87 -1.53 -0.31
C ALA A 51 13.24 -3.01 -0.19
N GLY A 52 12.26 -3.91 -0.31
CA GLY A 52 12.51 -5.36 -0.29
C GLY A 52 13.29 -5.86 -1.50
N LEU A 53 12.99 -5.36 -2.71
CA LEU A 53 13.74 -5.69 -3.92
C LEU A 53 15.19 -5.17 -3.87
N GLU A 54 15.38 -3.96 -3.35
CA GLU A 54 16.72 -3.38 -3.13
C GLU A 54 17.52 -4.21 -2.10
N ASP A 55 16.87 -4.64 -1.01
CA ASP A 55 17.50 -5.53 0.00
C ASP A 55 17.92 -6.87 -0.62
N ALA A 56 17.09 -7.47 -1.46
CA ALA A 56 17.43 -8.69 -2.17
C ALA A 56 18.66 -8.51 -3.08
N ARG A 57 18.73 -7.39 -3.80
CA ARG A 57 19.87 -7.04 -4.64
C ARG A 57 21.15 -6.87 -3.82
N ILE A 58 21.09 -6.10 -2.72
CA ILE A 58 22.25 -5.88 -1.83
C ILE A 58 22.75 -7.20 -1.26
N ARG A 59 21.85 -8.10 -0.87
CA ARG A 59 22.20 -9.43 -0.37
C ARG A 59 22.89 -10.27 -1.45
N ALA A 60 22.38 -10.28 -2.67
CA ALA A 60 22.97 -11.02 -3.78
C ALA A 60 24.42 -10.60 -4.03
N VAL A 61 24.71 -9.30 -4.00
CA VAL A 61 26.06 -8.77 -4.16
C VAL A 61 26.94 -9.09 -2.95
N ARG A 62 26.44 -8.89 -1.73
CA ARG A 62 27.19 -9.09 -0.49
C ARG A 62 27.55 -10.56 -0.27
N ASP A 63 26.56 -11.43 -0.44
CA ASP A 63 26.68 -12.86 -0.16
C ASP A 63 27.29 -13.63 -1.34
N ARG A 64 27.51 -12.94 -2.49
CA ARG A 64 28.00 -13.50 -3.75
C ARG A 64 27.19 -14.72 -4.21
N ALA A 65 25.90 -14.69 -3.96
CA ALA A 65 24.97 -15.76 -4.28
C ALA A 65 23.71 -15.18 -4.95
N VAL A 66 23.02 -16.03 -5.71
CA VAL A 66 21.74 -15.61 -6.31
C VAL A 66 20.67 -15.55 -5.24
N HIS A 67 19.94 -14.43 -5.18
CA HIS A 67 18.79 -14.27 -4.32
C HIS A 67 17.53 -14.06 -5.17
N TYR A 68 16.43 -14.67 -4.73
CA TYR A 68 15.14 -14.59 -5.40
C TYR A 68 14.20 -13.74 -4.55
N ALA A 69 13.55 -12.77 -5.15
CA ALA A 69 12.45 -12.03 -4.55
C ALA A 69 11.15 -12.57 -5.13
N VAL A 70 10.34 -13.24 -4.33
CA VAL A 70 9.08 -13.86 -4.74
C VAL A 70 7.94 -13.14 -4.03
N TYR A 71 7.04 -12.54 -4.80
CA TYR A 71 5.85 -11.92 -4.27
C TYR A 71 4.65 -12.85 -4.42
N THR A 72 3.97 -13.14 -3.32
CA THR A 72 2.78 -13.98 -3.30
C THR A 72 1.88 -13.63 -2.12
N GLY A 73 0.60 -13.39 -2.38
CA GLY A 73 -0.41 -13.25 -1.31
C GLY A 73 -0.16 -12.12 -0.31
N GLY A 74 0.39 -11.00 -0.76
CA GLY A 74 0.66 -9.86 0.11
C GLY A 74 1.98 -9.94 0.88
N VAL A 75 2.82 -10.94 0.60
CA VAL A 75 4.13 -11.12 1.22
C VAL A 75 5.23 -11.16 0.14
N LEU A 76 6.26 -10.37 0.33
CA LEU A 76 7.50 -10.45 -0.41
C LEU A 76 8.48 -11.33 0.36
N ALA A 77 8.79 -12.51 -0.17
CA ALA A 77 9.78 -13.42 0.39
C ALA A 77 11.11 -13.27 -0.37
N ILE A 78 12.19 -13.04 0.35
CA ILE A 78 13.55 -13.08 -0.19
C ILE A 78 14.13 -14.45 0.13
N ARG A 79 14.56 -15.18 -0.91
CA ARG A 79 15.08 -16.54 -0.81
C ARG A 79 16.50 -16.62 -1.37
N ASP A 80 17.28 -17.46 -0.76
CA ASP A 80 18.57 -17.92 -1.30
C ASP A 80 18.46 -19.38 -1.77
N GLY A 81 19.60 -20.02 -2.11
CA GLY A 81 19.61 -21.43 -2.52
C GLY A 81 19.28 -22.44 -1.39
N ILE A 82 19.17 -21.96 -0.14
CA ILE A 82 18.92 -22.80 1.04
C ILE A 82 17.48 -22.65 1.54
N GLY A 83 16.89 -21.45 1.44
CA GLY A 83 15.54 -21.21 1.93
C GLY A 83 15.10 -19.75 1.92
N THR A 84 14.08 -19.44 2.72
CA THR A 84 13.60 -18.07 2.90
C THR A 84 14.48 -17.35 3.92
N VAL A 85 15.12 -16.27 3.49
CA VAL A 85 16.01 -15.45 4.30
C VAL A 85 15.23 -14.34 5.03
N LYS A 86 14.21 -13.78 4.35
CA LYS A 86 13.41 -12.69 4.88
C LYS A 86 12.02 -12.67 4.26
N GLU A 87 11.05 -12.34 5.07
CA GLU A 87 9.67 -12.08 4.62
C GLU A 87 9.27 -10.67 5.01
N VAL A 88 8.63 -9.97 4.09
CA VAL A 88 8.12 -8.61 4.30
C VAL A 88 6.65 -8.60 3.90
N ALA A 89 5.78 -8.40 4.88
CA ALA A 89 4.35 -8.26 4.62
C ALA A 89 4.07 -6.88 4.03
N LEU A 90 3.25 -6.83 2.99
CA LEU A 90 2.70 -5.60 2.45
C LEU A 90 1.43 -5.21 3.21
N PRO A 91 1.04 -3.92 3.19
CA PRO A 91 -0.21 -3.48 3.80
C PRO A 91 -1.38 -4.30 3.29
N GLN A 92 -2.21 -4.80 4.22
CA GLN A 92 -3.41 -5.56 3.86
C GLN A 92 -4.47 -4.62 3.26
N GLY A 93 -5.17 -5.07 2.22
CA GLY A 93 -6.24 -4.36 1.55
C GLY A 93 -6.86 -5.23 0.47
N ASN A 94 -7.91 -4.73 -0.19
CA ASN A 94 -8.57 -5.42 -1.31
C ASN A 94 -7.72 -5.34 -2.60
N GLY A 95 -6.39 -5.51 -2.47
CA GLY A 95 -5.47 -5.46 -3.59
C GLY A 95 -5.26 -6.84 -4.19
N GLU A 96 -5.44 -6.96 -5.49
CA GLU A 96 -4.89 -8.08 -6.24
C GLU A 96 -3.44 -7.76 -6.60
N VAL A 97 -2.53 -8.64 -6.20
CA VAL A 97 -1.16 -8.56 -6.67
C VAL A 97 -0.84 -9.84 -7.41
N ARG A 98 -0.44 -9.67 -8.66
CA ARG A 98 0.05 -10.79 -9.46
C ARG A 98 1.29 -11.37 -8.81
N ARG A 99 1.37 -12.70 -8.81
CA ARG A 99 2.61 -13.39 -8.43
C ARG A 99 3.72 -12.93 -9.37
N ALA A 100 4.76 -12.36 -8.80
CA ALA A 100 5.95 -11.96 -9.53
C ALA A 100 7.18 -12.47 -8.82
N GLU A 101 8.20 -12.81 -9.60
CA GLU A 101 9.47 -13.32 -9.13
C GLU A 101 10.60 -12.63 -9.88
N ALA A 102 11.62 -12.20 -9.15
CA ALA A 102 12.83 -11.63 -9.69
C ALA A 102 14.06 -12.33 -9.10
N ALA A 103 15.02 -12.69 -9.94
CA ALA A 103 16.31 -13.18 -9.51
C ALA A 103 17.33 -12.04 -9.52
N PHE A 104 18.11 -11.93 -8.46
CA PHE A 104 19.21 -10.98 -8.33
C PHE A 104 20.54 -11.74 -8.31
N TYR A 105 21.47 -11.29 -9.13
CA TYR A 105 22.76 -11.94 -9.33
C TYR A 105 23.88 -11.22 -8.58
N PRO A 106 24.99 -11.92 -8.25
CA PRO A 106 26.13 -11.34 -7.57
C PRO A 106 26.74 -10.10 -8.25
N ALA A 107 26.60 -10.00 -9.56
CA ALA A 107 27.05 -8.83 -10.35
C ALA A 107 26.19 -7.57 -10.14
N GLY A 108 25.12 -7.65 -9.35
CA GLY A 108 24.17 -6.55 -9.14
C GLY A 108 23.13 -6.41 -10.25
N THR A 109 23.11 -7.32 -11.20
CA THR A 109 22.10 -7.44 -12.26
C THR A 109 20.89 -8.24 -11.76
N SER A 110 19.79 -8.20 -12.50
CA SER A 110 18.58 -8.95 -12.17
C SER A 110 17.93 -9.60 -13.39
N SER A 111 17.06 -10.57 -13.19
CA SER A 111 16.09 -10.94 -14.22
C SER A 111 15.07 -9.83 -14.38
N PRO A 112 14.62 -9.52 -15.62
CA PRO A 112 13.50 -8.60 -15.81
C PRO A 112 12.25 -9.15 -15.13
N ALA A 113 11.51 -8.28 -14.44
CA ALA A 113 10.28 -8.65 -13.74
C ALA A 113 9.34 -7.45 -13.62
N GLU A 114 8.05 -7.72 -13.56
CA GLU A 114 7.02 -6.72 -13.33
C GLU A 114 6.20 -7.10 -12.10
N PHE A 115 5.95 -6.11 -11.23
CA PHE A 115 5.15 -6.26 -10.03
C PHE A 115 4.00 -5.28 -10.10
N ASP A 116 2.78 -5.78 -10.25
CA ASP A 116 1.58 -4.94 -10.24
C ASP A 116 1.04 -4.84 -8.82
N VAL A 117 0.81 -3.62 -8.37
CA VAL A 117 0.28 -3.30 -7.03
C VAL A 117 -1.00 -2.52 -7.21
N GLN A 118 -2.14 -3.08 -6.80
CA GLN A 118 -3.44 -2.42 -6.89
C GLN A 118 -4.12 -2.38 -5.52
N TYR A 119 -4.64 -1.22 -5.15
CA TYR A 119 -5.50 -1.01 -3.98
C TYR A 119 -6.65 -0.11 -4.37
N GLY A 120 -7.85 -0.68 -4.49
CA GLY A 120 -9.01 0.02 -5.05
C GLY A 120 -8.72 0.55 -6.46
N GLU A 121 -8.87 1.85 -6.66
CA GLU A 121 -8.58 2.51 -7.94
C GLU A 121 -7.10 2.88 -8.12
N ALA A 122 -6.32 2.84 -7.05
CA ALA A 122 -4.89 3.17 -7.10
C ALA A 122 -4.08 1.96 -7.57
N ALA A 123 -3.54 2.04 -8.79
CA ALA A 123 -2.72 0.99 -9.39
C ALA A 123 -1.32 1.51 -9.72
N TYR A 124 -0.31 0.72 -9.39
CA TYR A 124 1.10 0.99 -9.67
C TYR A 124 1.76 -0.24 -10.26
N ARG A 125 2.65 -0.02 -11.21
CA ARG A 125 3.50 -1.05 -11.78
C ARG A 125 4.96 -0.74 -11.46
N LEU A 126 5.66 -1.73 -10.91
CA LEU A 126 7.09 -1.68 -10.70
C LEU A 126 7.75 -2.55 -11.76
N VAL A 127 8.56 -1.95 -12.60
CA VAL A 127 9.31 -2.63 -13.66
C VAL A 127 10.77 -2.72 -13.24
N LEU A 128 11.27 -3.94 -13.14
CA LEU A 128 12.66 -4.25 -12.87
C LEU A 128 13.32 -4.63 -14.19
N ASP A 129 14.36 -3.90 -14.59
CA ASP A 129 15.14 -4.21 -15.78
C ASP A 129 16.29 -5.16 -15.48
N GLY A 130 16.92 -5.71 -16.54
CA GLY A 130 18.05 -6.63 -16.41
C GLY A 130 19.31 -6.02 -15.76
N SER A 131 19.41 -4.69 -15.65
CA SER A 131 20.50 -4.00 -14.96
C SER A 131 20.26 -3.89 -13.45
N GLY A 132 19.12 -4.33 -12.96
CA GLY A 132 18.71 -4.19 -11.56
C GLY A 132 18.15 -2.81 -11.21
N ARG A 133 17.78 -1.99 -12.19
CA ARG A 133 17.09 -0.71 -11.97
C ARG A 133 15.60 -0.93 -11.83
N LEU A 134 15.02 -0.27 -10.84
CA LEU A 134 13.60 -0.32 -10.58
C LEU A 134 12.95 0.99 -11.00
N LYS A 135 11.95 0.89 -11.88
CA LYS A 135 11.09 1.98 -12.31
C LYS A 135 9.70 1.78 -11.75
N VAL A 136 9.07 2.84 -11.27
CA VAL A 136 7.68 2.81 -10.77
C VAL A 136 6.84 3.64 -11.71
N GLU A 137 5.79 3.04 -12.24
CA GLU A 137 4.82 3.67 -13.12
C GLU A 137 3.45 3.64 -12.48
N ALA A 138 2.66 4.71 -12.62
CA ALA A 138 1.26 4.66 -12.24
C ALA A 138 0.51 3.87 -13.33
N ALA A 139 -0.17 2.80 -12.95
CA ALA A 139 -0.93 1.97 -13.88
C ALA A 139 -2.36 2.51 -14.04
N GLY A 140 -2.48 3.76 -14.51
CA GLY A 140 -3.77 4.46 -14.61
C GLY A 140 -3.80 5.56 -15.67
N GLU A 141 -2.87 5.57 -16.61
CA GLU A 141 -2.95 6.36 -17.85
C GLU A 141 -2.83 5.47 -19.06
#